data_3c4d876c235b55cb6129071e5ac5ebc4
#
_entry.id   3c4d876c235b55cb6129071e5ac5ebc4
#
_cell.length_a   1.000
_cell.length_b   1.000
_cell.length_c   1.000
_cell.angle_alpha   90.00
_cell.angle_beta   90.00
_cell.angle_gamma   90.00
#
_symmetry.space_group_name_H-M   'P 1'
#
loop_
_entity.id
_entity.type
_entity.pdbx_description
1 polymer ?
#
loop_
_entity_poly.entity_id
_entity_poly.type
_entity_poly.pdbx_seq_one_letter_code
_entity_poly.pdbx_strand_id
1 'polypeptide(L)'
;RDLARKHANFYIIDAAKLAVQVGLGEKRTNNILQAAFFALTKVIPLDMAVEDMKKNNYNSYFKKAGQKIVDLNDKAVDLGISAAVKVEIPASWADAPDTPMAEPKNASAFVRDIVLPMDRQQGDKLPVSVFQKHGVLDGTWENGTSAFSKRGVATKVPKWNAESCIQCNRCAMCCPHAAIRPVLLAEEEKAQVPASFETVPAKGLGKDAPSYFFRMQVSPYDCLGCGVCLTACPANQSDKTADALVMTPFEEMKSEQANFDEVAMNDKYLKKDVINSKTVKNMQFAKPYFQFSAACAGCAETTYIKLLSQMVGDRMYAGNAAGCSSAISGGAPILPYCKDSQGRGPAWEHSLFEDNAEFAYGFFHAQDAIRKELLIRLESMKDAGIAPAEIEDYINNWNDGEKSRAVSDALIAALEKCEQTEDVSYILENREYLSKKSIWAIGGDGWAYDIGFGGIDHVMAQN
;
A
#
# COMPACT_ATOMS: atom_id res chain seq x y z
N ARG A 1 -14.21 -15.87 -24.69
CA ARG A 1 -14.95 -15.58 -25.97
C ARG A 1 -14.00 -15.03 -27.04
N ASP A 2 -13.24 -13.99 -26.75
CA ASP A 2 -12.40 -13.31 -27.74
C ASP A 2 -11.36 -14.22 -28.39
N LEU A 3 -10.73 -15.10 -27.62
CA LEU A 3 -9.78 -16.07 -28.16
C LEU A 3 -10.41 -16.97 -29.23
N ALA A 4 -11.65 -17.47 -28.98
CA ALA A 4 -12.37 -18.30 -29.93
C ALA A 4 -12.85 -17.50 -31.16
N ARG A 5 -13.40 -16.29 -30.97
CA ARG A 5 -13.89 -15.43 -32.06
C ARG A 5 -12.78 -14.92 -32.97
N LYS A 6 -11.60 -14.67 -32.40
CA LYS A 6 -10.41 -14.20 -33.16
C LYS A 6 -9.58 -15.34 -33.73
N HIS A 7 -9.98 -16.59 -33.49
CA HIS A 7 -9.17 -17.76 -33.87
C HIS A 7 -7.73 -17.66 -33.37
N ALA A 8 -7.54 -17.18 -32.15
CA ALA A 8 -6.24 -16.88 -31.58
C ALA A 8 -5.43 -18.15 -31.31
N ASN A 9 -4.14 -18.13 -31.58
CA ASN A 9 -3.22 -19.16 -31.11
C ASN A 9 -2.86 -18.83 -29.65
N PHE A 10 -3.22 -19.69 -28.72
CA PHE A 10 -2.96 -19.52 -27.31
C PHE A 10 -1.97 -20.57 -26.81
N TYR A 11 -0.93 -20.13 -26.15
CA TYR A 11 0.13 -20.98 -25.63
C TYR A 11 0.33 -20.69 -24.14
N ILE A 12 0.67 -21.73 -23.39
CA ILE A 12 1.07 -21.65 -21.98
C ILE A 12 2.47 -22.22 -21.79
N ILE A 13 3.18 -21.74 -20.78
CA ILE A 13 4.51 -22.20 -20.41
C ILE A 13 4.70 -22.09 -18.88
N ASP A 14 5.12 -23.19 -18.24
CA ASP A 14 5.53 -23.17 -16.83
C ASP A 14 7.03 -22.83 -16.72
N ALA A 15 7.34 -21.55 -16.96
CA ALA A 15 8.70 -21.07 -16.97
C ALA A 15 9.36 -21.14 -15.57
N ALA A 16 8.58 -21.03 -14.49
CA ALA A 16 9.08 -21.16 -13.11
C ALA A 16 9.61 -22.58 -12.85
N LYS A 17 8.84 -23.60 -13.20
CA LYS A 17 9.26 -25.01 -13.10
C LYS A 17 10.54 -25.30 -13.91
N LEU A 18 10.59 -24.78 -15.11
CA LEU A 18 11.77 -24.94 -15.98
C LEU A 18 13.00 -24.21 -15.42
N ALA A 19 12.85 -23.03 -14.86
CA ALA A 19 13.93 -22.30 -14.22
C ALA A 19 14.50 -23.04 -12.99
N VAL A 20 13.64 -23.68 -12.20
CA VAL A 20 14.08 -24.58 -11.10
C VAL A 20 14.79 -25.78 -11.66
N GLN A 21 14.29 -26.41 -12.71
CA GLN A 21 14.89 -27.61 -13.34
C GLN A 21 16.31 -27.36 -13.81
N VAL A 22 16.62 -26.17 -14.35
CA VAL A 22 17.98 -25.81 -14.77
C VAL A 22 18.85 -25.31 -13.63
N GLY A 23 18.30 -25.07 -12.42
CA GLY A 23 19.06 -24.60 -11.26
C GLY A 23 19.13 -23.08 -11.12
N LEU A 24 18.30 -22.30 -11.82
CA LEU A 24 18.24 -20.84 -11.72
C LEU A 24 17.30 -20.33 -10.62
N GLY A 25 16.37 -21.19 -10.12
CA GLY A 25 15.34 -20.84 -9.15
C GLY A 25 14.09 -20.21 -9.78
N GLU A 26 12.96 -20.29 -9.10
CA GLU A 26 11.59 -20.00 -9.61
C GLU A 26 11.42 -18.61 -10.28
N LYS A 27 12.23 -17.62 -9.91
CA LYS A 27 12.05 -16.22 -10.34
C LYS A 27 12.84 -15.84 -11.60
N ARG A 28 13.74 -16.71 -12.11
CA ARG A 28 14.62 -16.38 -13.25
C ARG A 28 14.10 -16.99 -14.54
N THR A 29 12.98 -16.49 -15.02
CA THR A 29 12.21 -17.04 -16.14
C THR A 29 12.42 -16.30 -17.47
N ASN A 30 13.10 -15.14 -17.48
CA ASN A 30 13.22 -14.25 -18.62
C ASN A 30 13.81 -14.93 -19.87
N ASN A 31 14.92 -15.66 -19.76
CA ASN A 31 15.54 -16.35 -20.89
C ASN A 31 14.64 -17.44 -21.50
N ILE A 32 13.90 -18.16 -20.65
CA ILE A 32 12.94 -19.19 -21.07
C ILE A 32 11.80 -18.57 -21.87
N LEU A 33 11.19 -17.50 -21.33
CA LEU A 33 10.07 -16.81 -21.97
C LEU A 33 10.48 -16.11 -23.26
N GLN A 34 11.67 -15.48 -23.30
CA GLN A 34 12.20 -14.83 -24.48
C GLN A 34 12.50 -15.83 -25.59
N ALA A 35 13.08 -16.98 -25.27
CA ALA A 35 13.33 -18.04 -26.23
C ALA A 35 12.03 -18.60 -26.82
N ALA A 36 11.02 -18.84 -25.97
CA ALA A 36 9.68 -19.24 -26.41
C ALA A 36 9.03 -18.20 -27.33
N PHE A 37 9.18 -16.91 -27.01
CA PHE A 37 8.68 -15.82 -27.86
C PHE A 37 9.28 -15.88 -29.27
N PHE A 38 10.60 -15.95 -29.40
CA PHE A 38 11.24 -16.01 -30.70
C PHE A 38 10.90 -17.29 -31.47
N ALA A 39 10.79 -18.43 -30.78
CA ALA A 39 10.40 -19.70 -31.40
C ALA A 39 8.97 -19.65 -31.98
N LEU A 40 8.03 -18.99 -31.27
CA LEU A 40 6.64 -18.89 -31.72
C LEU A 40 6.39 -17.81 -32.75
N THR A 41 6.99 -16.63 -32.58
CA THR A 41 6.70 -15.46 -33.44
C THR A 41 7.55 -15.38 -34.70
N LYS A 42 8.77 -15.90 -34.64
CA LYS A 42 9.73 -15.89 -35.73
C LYS A 42 9.97 -14.49 -36.33
N VAL A 43 9.91 -13.46 -35.49
CA VAL A 43 10.16 -12.05 -35.88
C VAL A 43 11.58 -11.82 -36.38
N ILE A 44 12.51 -12.70 -35.96
CA ILE A 44 13.86 -12.88 -36.54
C ILE A 44 14.14 -14.39 -36.66
N PRO A 45 15.12 -14.82 -37.47
CA PRO A 45 15.52 -16.22 -37.56
C PRO A 45 15.88 -16.77 -36.19
N LEU A 46 15.37 -17.97 -35.84
CA LEU A 46 15.49 -18.52 -34.49
C LEU A 46 16.97 -18.78 -34.11
N ASP A 47 17.76 -19.24 -35.03
CA ASP A 47 19.21 -19.47 -34.85
C ASP A 47 19.94 -18.17 -34.46
N MET A 48 19.65 -17.09 -35.18
CA MET A 48 20.17 -15.75 -34.86
C MET A 48 19.71 -15.30 -33.47
N ALA A 49 18.43 -15.46 -33.15
CA ALA A 49 17.90 -15.10 -31.82
C ALA A 49 18.61 -15.85 -30.69
N VAL A 50 18.81 -17.15 -30.85
CA VAL A 50 19.48 -18.02 -29.87
C VAL A 50 20.94 -17.63 -29.70
N GLU A 51 21.65 -17.36 -30.75
CA GLU A 51 23.05 -16.92 -30.76
C GLU A 51 23.17 -15.59 -29.99
N ASP A 52 22.35 -14.61 -30.30
CA ASP A 52 22.37 -13.30 -29.64
C ASP A 52 22.00 -13.39 -28.16
N MET A 53 21.01 -14.21 -27.79
CA MET A 53 20.65 -14.44 -26.39
C MET A 53 21.81 -15.07 -25.58
N LYS A 54 22.49 -16.09 -26.15
CA LYS A 54 23.64 -16.72 -25.46
C LYS A 54 24.84 -15.78 -25.39
N LYS A 55 25.09 -14.98 -26.43
CA LYS A 55 26.10 -13.92 -26.37
C LYS A 55 25.79 -12.86 -25.31
N ASN A 56 24.54 -12.47 -25.17
CA ASN A 56 24.11 -11.54 -24.12
C ASN A 56 24.25 -12.15 -22.71
N ASN A 57 23.95 -13.44 -22.53
CA ASN A 57 24.18 -14.15 -21.27
C ASN A 57 25.66 -14.11 -20.89
N TYR A 58 26.55 -14.39 -21.82
CA TYR A 58 27.99 -14.30 -21.60
C TYR A 58 28.42 -12.88 -21.17
N ASN A 59 28.01 -11.87 -21.90
CA ASN A 59 28.38 -10.48 -21.62
C ASN A 59 27.85 -10.00 -20.27
N SER A 60 26.65 -10.43 -19.87
CA SER A 60 25.97 -9.98 -18.67
C SER A 60 26.46 -10.70 -17.40
N TYR A 61 26.78 -11.99 -17.50
CA TYR A 61 26.99 -12.83 -16.32
C TYR A 61 28.45 -13.31 -16.14
N PHE A 62 29.24 -13.47 -17.22
CA PHE A 62 30.54 -14.08 -17.10
C PHE A 62 31.48 -13.38 -16.10
N LYS A 63 31.60 -12.06 -16.21
CA LYS A 63 32.46 -11.27 -15.30
C LYS A 63 31.97 -11.23 -13.86
N LYS A 64 30.67 -11.34 -13.65
CA LYS A 64 30.02 -11.17 -12.33
C LYS A 64 29.84 -12.48 -11.58
N ALA A 65 29.60 -13.58 -12.29
CA ALA A 65 29.14 -14.83 -11.69
C ALA A 65 29.80 -16.10 -12.30
N GLY A 66 30.67 -15.92 -13.29
CA GLY A 66 31.45 -16.98 -13.92
C GLY A 66 30.68 -17.84 -14.92
N GLN A 67 31.43 -18.76 -15.56
CA GLN A 67 30.94 -19.62 -16.64
C GLN A 67 29.73 -20.47 -16.24
N LYS A 68 29.71 -21.00 -15.02
CA LYS A 68 28.60 -21.84 -14.52
C LYS A 68 27.23 -21.15 -14.64
N ILE A 69 27.16 -19.87 -14.34
CA ILE A 69 25.89 -19.12 -14.44
C ILE A 69 25.52 -18.83 -15.90
N VAL A 70 26.51 -18.58 -16.76
CA VAL A 70 26.27 -18.49 -18.21
C VAL A 70 25.67 -19.78 -18.74
N ASP A 71 26.28 -20.94 -18.43
CA ASP A 71 25.81 -22.26 -18.88
C ASP A 71 24.39 -22.57 -18.43
N LEU A 72 24.00 -22.17 -17.19
CA LEU A 72 22.62 -22.34 -16.70
C LEU A 72 21.63 -21.47 -17.47
N ASN A 73 22.00 -20.23 -17.80
CA ASN A 73 21.15 -19.33 -18.59
C ASN A 73 21.05 -19.80 -20.05
N ASP A 74 22.12 -20.33 -20.63
CA ASP A 74 22.10 -20.89 -21.98
C ASP A 74 21.21 -22.15 -22.07
N LYS A 75 21.26 -23.03 -21.06
CA LYS A 75 20.33 -24.15 -20.93
C LYS A 75 18.88 -23.69 -20.80
N ALA A 76 18.61 -22.57 -20.12
CA ALA A 76 17.30 -21.98 -20.01
C ALA A 76 16.78 -21.48 -21.38
N VAL A 77 17.66 -20.90 -22.23
CA VAL A 77 17.33 -20.55 -23.61
C VAL A 77 16.95 -21.80 -24.39
N ASP A 78 17.79 -22.83 -24.36
CA ASP A 78 17.57 -24.08 -25.13
C ASP A 78 16.25 -24.77 -24.73
N LEU A 79 15.92 -24.83 -23.45
CA LEU A 79 14.64 -25.37 -22.98
C LEU A 79 13.43 -24.51 -23.38
N GLY A 80 13.59 -23.20 -23.38
CA GLY A 80 12.52 -22.25 -23.72
C GLY A 80 12.00 -22.42 -25.14
N ILE A 81 12.85 -22.78 -26.10
CA ILE A 81 12.51 -22.93 -27.51
C ILE A 81 11.31 -23.86 -27.75
N SER A 82 11.22 -24.96 -27.00
CA SER A 82 10.19 -25.99 -27.19
C SER A 82 9.20 -26.14 -26.03
N ALA A 83 9.30 -25.27 -25.04
CA ALA A 83 8.56 -25.42 -23.78
C ALA A 83 7.12 -24.92 -23.83
N ALA A 84 6.77 -24.09 -24.82
CA ALA A 84 5.42 -23.55 -24.95
C ALA A 84 4.47 -24.64 -25.47
N VAL A 85 3.37 -24.83 -24.74
CA VAL A 85 2.32 -25.82 -25.07
C VAL A 85 1.13 -25.08 -25.67
N LYS A 86 0.72 -25.46 -26.88
CA LYS A 86 -0.49 -24.90 -27.50
C LYS A 86 -1.73 -25.42 -26.77
N VAL A 87 -2.61 -24.50 -26.42
CA VAL A 87 -3.91 -24.81 -25.83
C VAL A 87 -4.96 -24.80 -26.94
N GLU A 88 -5.67 -25.90 -27.09
CA GLU A 88 -6.80 -25.97 -28.00
C GLU A 88 -7.97 -25.14 -27.43
N ILE A 89 -8.47 -24.21 -28.23
CA ILE A 89 -9.58 -23.31 -27.86
C ILE A 89 -10.87 -23.91 -28.43
N PRO A 90 -11.79 -24.41 -27.57
CA PRO A 90 -13.08 -24.92 -28.07
C PRO A 90 -13.91 -23.83 -28.74
N ALA A 91 -14.52 -24.16 -29.87
CA ALA A 91 -15.41 -23.22 -30.58
C ALA A 91 -16.58 -22.74 -29.69
N SER A 92 -17.02 -23.57 -28.77
CA SER A 92 -18.08 -23.25 -27.78
C SER A 92 -17.73 -22.07 -26.86
N TRP A 93 -16.46 -21.71 -26.71
CA TRP A 93 -16.08 -20.53 -25.94
C TRP A 93 -16.53 -19.22 -26.57
N ALA A 94 -16.84 -19.20 -27.87
CA ALA A 94 -17.35 -18.01 -28.56
C ALA A 94 -18.67 -17.50 -27.93
N ASP A 95 -19.48 -18.40 -27.41
CA ASP A 95 -20.80 -18.10 -26.84
C ASP A 95 -20.85 -18.32 -25.30
N ALA A 96 -19.70 -18.50 -24.67
CA ALA A 96 -19.63 -18.68 -23.22
C ALA A 96 -20.25 -17.46 -22.48
N PRO A 97 -21.10 -17.68 -21.46
CA PRO A 97 -21.64 -16.57 -20.67
C PRO A 97 -20.56 -15.86 -19.87
N ASP A 98 -20.80 -14.61 -19.53
CA ASP A 98 -19.92 -13.91 -18.57
C ASP A 98 -20.13 -14.51 -17.18
N THR A 99 -19.06 -14.78 -16.48
CA THR A 99 -19.13 -15.14 -15.07
C THR A 99 -19.41 -13.86 -14.28
N PRO A 100 -20.53 -13.79 -13.52
CA PRO A 100 -20.78 -12.65 -12.64
C PRO A 100 -19.62 -12.48 -11.68
N MET A 101 -19.03 -11.30 -11.66
CA MET A 101 -18.02 -10.96 -10.67
C MET A 101 -18.71 -10.53 -9.37
N ALA A 102 -18.30 -11.10 -8.24
CA ALA A 102 -18.83 -10.68 -6.95
C ALA A 102 -18.51 -9.20 -6.71
N GLU A 103 -19.52 -8.46 -6.28
CA GLU A 103 -19.32 -7.08 -5.83
C GLU A 103 -18.77 -7.08 -4.40
N PRO A 104 -17.80 -6.22 -4.09
CA PRO A 104 -17.30 -6.08 -2.72
C PRO A 104 -18.41 -5.58 -1.79
N LYS A 105 -18.59 -6.19 -0.61
CA LYS A 105 -19.67 -5.90 0.32
C LYS A 105 -19.65 -4.46 0.74
N ASN A 106 -18.79 -3.68 0.88
CA ASN A 106 -18.81 -2.29 1.40
C ASN A 106 -18.35 -1.27 0.35
N ALA A 107 -18.50 -1.57 -0.93
CA ALA A 107 -18.15 -0.65 -2.00
C ALA A 107 -19.09 0.56 -2.02
N SER A 108 -18.53 1.76 -2.10
CA SER A 108 -19.29 3.00 -2.36
C SER A 108 -19.90 2.99 -3.78
N ALA A 109 -20.81 3.89 -4.06
CA ALA A 109 -21.32 4.06 -5.43
C ALA A 109 -20.18 4.42 -6.41
N PHE A 110 -19.24 5.25 -5.97
CA PHE A 110 -18.04 5.61 -6.75
C PHE A 110 -17.19 4.37 -7.10
N VAL A 111 -16.96 3.50 -6.13
CA VAL A 111 -16.20 2.27 -6.35
C VAL A 111 -16.92 1.37 -7.36
N ARG A 112 -18.24 1.18 -7.23
CA ARG A 112 -19.00 0.34 -8.16
C ARG A 112 -19.08 0.91 -9.57
N ASP A 113 -19.31 2.21 -9.68
CA ASP A 113 -19.60 2.86 -10.96
C ASP A 113 -18.32 3.20 -11.76
N ILE A 114 -17.18 3.44 -11.09
CA ILE A 114 -15.92 3.89 -11.72
C ILE A 114 -14.77 2.93 -11.44
N VAL A 115 -14.43 2.68 -10.18
CA VAL A 115 -13.21 1.96 -9.81
C VAL A 115 -13.22 0.52 -10.31
N LEU A 116 -14.27 -0.24 -10.05
CA LEU A 116 -14.37 -1.64 -10.48
C LEU A 116 -14.40 -1.81 -12.02
N PRO A 117 -15.13 -0.99 -12.80
CA PRO A 117 -15.04 -1.03 -14.26
C PRO A 117 -13.63 -0.71 -14.77
N MET A 118 -12.93 0.28 -14.22
CA MET A 118 -11.57 0.60 -14.61
C MET A 118 -10.58 -0.52 -14.26
N ASP A 119 -10.68 -1.09 -13.06
CA ASP A 119 -9.84 -2.22 -12.62
C ASP A 119 -10.06 -3.48 -13.48
N ARG A 120 -11.25 -3.61 -14.09
CA ARG A 120 -11.62 -4.66 -15.05
C ARG A 120 -11.26 -4.33 -16.50
N GLN A 121 -10.45 -3.32 -16.74
CA GLN A 121 -10.05 -2.88 -18.09
C GLN A 121 -11.24 -2.43 -18.97
N GLN A 122 -12.27 -1.82 -18.36
CA GLN A 122 -13.47 -1.33 -19.06
C GLN A 122 -13.67 0.18 -18.88
N GLY A 123 -12.64 0.89 -18.41
CA GLY A 123 -12.70 2.33 -18.16
C GLY A 123 -13.02 3.17 -19.39
N ASP A 124 -12.58 2.72 -20.58
CA ASP A 124 -12.87 3.34 -21.86
C ASP A 124 -14.36 3.31 -22.27
N LYS A 125 -15.16 2.48 -21.61
CA LYS A 125 -16.62 2.40 -21.81
C LYS A 125 -17.40 3.37 -20.93
N LEU A 126 -16.74 4.00 -19.95
CA LEU A 126 -17.39 4.92 -19.02
C LEU A 126 -17.64 6.29 -19.70
N PRO A 127 -18.87 6.77 -19.74
CA PRO A 127 -19.15 8.12 -20.26
C PRO A 127 -18.72 9.19 -19.24
N VAL A 128 -18.37 10.37 -19.72
CA VAL A 128 -17.97 11.52 -18.87
C VAL A 128 -19.03 11.86 -17.82
N SER A 129 -20.31 11.64 -18.13
CA SER A 129 -21.42 11.88 -17.20
C SER A 129 -21.35 11.05 -15.91
N VAL A 130 -20.69 9.91 -15.92
CA VAL A 130 -20.44 9.10 -14.70
C VAL A 130 -19.47 9.82 -13.77
N PHE A 131 -18.38 10.36 -14.30
CA PHE A 131 -17.41 11.16 -13.54
C PHE A 131 -18.06 12.43 -12.99
N GLN A 132 -18.90 13.11 -13.81
CA GLN A 132 -19.67 14.28 -13.37
C GLN A 132 -20.64 13.94 -12.22
N LYS A 133 -21.38 12.82 -12.33
CA LYS A 133 -22.30 12.34 -11.27
C LYS A 133 -21.59 12.17 -9.92
N HIS A 134 -20.33 11.75 -9.92
CA HIS A 134 -19.52 11.52 -8.73
C HIS A 134 -18.69 12.74 -8.30
N GLY A 135 -18.78 13.87 -9.01
CA GLY A 135 -18.11 15.12 -8.64
C GLY A 135 -16.59 15.09 -8.79
N VAL A 136 -16.05 14.24 -9.65
CA VAL A 136 -14.59 14.02 -9.81
C VAL A 136 -14.02 14.63 -11.08
N LEU A 137 -14.68 15.62 -11.67
CA LEU A 137 -14.18 16.32 -12.88
C LEU A 137 -13.00 17.24 -12.58
N ASP A 138 -12.78 17.61 -11.36
CA ASP A 138 -11.68 18.44 -10.87
C ASP A 138 -10.41 17.66 -10.55
N GLY A 139 -10.43 16.32 -10.78
CA GLY A 139 -9.31 15.43 -10.48
C GLY A 139 -9.32 14.84 -9.06
N THR A 140 -10.28 15.22 -8.22
CA THR A 140 -10.43 14.56 -6.91
C THR A 140 -10.80 13.07 -7.09
N TRP A 141 -10.39 12.26 -6.14
CA TRP A 141 -10.64 10.81 -6.16
C TRP A 141 -10.87 10.26 -4.77
N GLU A 142 -11.74 9.25 -4.65
CA GLU A 142 -11.99 8.60 -3.36
C GLU A 142 -10.75 7.81 -2.88
N ASN A 143 -10.28 8.12 -1.67
CA ASN A 143 -9.12 7.45 -1.09
C ASN A 143 -9.42 6.00 -0.67
N GLY A 144 -8.38 5.13 -0.72
CA GLY A 144 -8.47 3.76 -0.23
C GLY A 144 -9.07 2.76 -1.22
N THR A 145 -9.24 3.14 -2.48
CA THR A 145 -9.84 2.28 -3.52
C THR A 145 -9.01 1.02 -3.79
N SER A 146 -7.71 1.02 -3.47
CA SER A 146 -6.83 -0.16 -3.54
C SER A 146 -7.34 -1.37 -2.75
N ALA A 147 -8.12 -1.14 -1.69
CA ALA A 147 -8.69 -2.21 -0.87
C ALA A 147 -9.70 -3.11 -1.63
N PHE A 148 -10.22 -2.63 -2.75
CA PHE A 148 -11.21 -3.34 -3.56
C PHE A 148 -10.61 -4.15 -4.72
N SER A 149 -9.34 -3.97 -5.05
CA SER A 149 -8.69 -4.68 -6.17
C SER A 149 -8.56 -6.18 -5.94
N LYS A 150 -8.18 -6.60 -4.74
CA LYS A 150 -8.11 -8.04 -4.34
C LYS A 150 -7.56 -8.96 -5.44
N ARG A 151 -6.36 -8.62 -5.96
CA ARG A 151 -5.82 -9.21 -7.20
C ARG A 151 -5.49 -10.70 -7.10
N GLY A 152 -5.09 -11.20 -5.93
CA GLY A 152 -4.79 -12.62 -5.71
C GLY A 152 -3.68 -13.16 -6.61
N VAL A 153 -2.64 -12.37 -6.89
CA VAL A 153 -1.59 -12.73 -7.88
C VAL A 153 -0.49 -13.63 -7.33
N ALA A 154 -0.41 -13.78 -6.00
CA ALA A 154 0.60 -14.61 -5.38
C ALA A 154 0.25 -16.09 -5.50
N THR A 155 1.17 -16.93 -5.99
CA THR A 155 1.01 -18.40 -5.99
C THR A 155 1.18 -19.00 -4.60
N LYS A 156 1.98 -18.33 -3.75
CA LYS A 156 2.21 -18.70 -2.33
C LYS A 156 2.17 -17.44 -1.48
N VAL A 157 1.59 -17.55 -0.30
CA VAL A 157 1.49 -16.47 0.69
C VAL A 157 2.00 -16.94 2.06
N PRO A 158 2.48 -16.05 2.93
CA PRO A 158 3.00 -16.47 4.23
C PRO A 158 1.87 -16.97 5.14
N LYS A 159 2.05 -18.16 5.72
CA LYS A 159 1.24 -18.71 6.81
C LYS A 159 1.98 -18.45 8.13
N TRP A 160 1.28 -17.94 9.12
CA TRP A 160 1.81 -17.67 10.44
C TRP A 160 1.76 -18.92 11.34
N ASN A 161 2.87 -19.19 12.02
CA ASN A 161 2.99 -20.19 13.07
C ASN A 161 3.17 -19.50 14.43
N ALA A 162 2.15 -19.60 15.28
CA ALA A 162 2.10 -18.92 16.58
C ALA A 162 3.18 -19.40 17.56
N GLU A 163 3.51 -20.71 17.54
CA GLU A 163 4.45 -21.33 18.49
C GLU A 163 5.88 -20.83 18.29
N SER A 164 6.29 -20.65 17.03
CA SER A 164 7.62 -20.18 16.66
C SER A 164 7.75 -18.65 16.64
N CYS A 165 6.63 -17.92 16.65
CA CYS A 165 6.61 -16.47 16.52
C CYS A 165 7.04 -15.78 17.82
N ILE A 166 8.04 -14.89 17.71
CA ILE A 166 8.51 -14.05 18.82
C ILE A 166 7.78 -12.70 18.94
N GLN A 167 6.78 -12.46 18.11
CA GLN A 167 5.93 -11.27 18.10
C GLN A 167 6.70 -9.94 17.95
N CYS A 168 7.76 -9.92 17.15
CA CYS A 168 8.59 -8.72 16.94
C CYS A 168 8.05 -7.74 15.88
N ASN A 169 7.02 -8.11 15.12
CA ASN A 169 6.36 -7.33 14.07
C ASN A 169 7.25 -6.91 12.88
N ARG A 170 8.47 -7.42 12.74
CA ARG A 170 9.35 -7.08 11.62
C ARG A 170 8.74 -7.44 10.26
N CYS A 171 7.99 -8.54 10.18
CA CYS A 171 7.28 -8.95 8.98
C CYS A 171 6.21 -7.95 8.55
N ALA A 172 5.48 -7.35 9.50
CA ALA A 172 4.52 -6.29 9.23
C ALA A 172 5.23 -4.99 8.82
N MET A 173 6.32 -4.63 9.51
CA MET A 173 7.11 -3.44 9.21
C MET A 173 7.64 -3.46 7.77
N CYS A 174 8.24 -4.56 7.34
CA CYS A 174 8.88 -4.66 6.01
C CYS A 174 7.91 -5.01 4.88
N CYS A 175 6.63 -5.27 5.16
CA CYS A 175 5.66 -5.58 4.12
C CYS A 175 5.34 -4.36 3.25
N PRO A 176 5.65 -4.37 1.93
CA PRO A 176 5.44 -3.22 1.05
C PRO A 176 3.97 -2.86 0.85
N HIS A 177 3.07 -3.82 1.04
CA HIS A 177 1.65 -3.71 0.69
C HIS A 177 0.72 -3.68 1.90
N ALA A 178 1.27 -3.65 3.14
CA ALA A 178 0.48 -3.75 4.38
C ALA A 178 -0.45 -4.99 4.41
N ALA A 179 -0.08 -6.06 3.69
CA ALA A 179 -0.85 -7.30 3.56
C ALA A 179 -0.59 -8.29 4.70
N ILE A 180 0.32 -8.00 5.62
CA ILE A 180 0.53 -8.76 6.86
C ILE A 180 0.52 -7.78 8.04
N ARG A 181 -0.38 -8.00 9.01
CA ARG A 181 -0.64 -7.08 10.12
C ARG A 181 -0.71 -7.81 11.45
N PRO A 182 -0.09 -7.26 12.52
CA PRO A 182 -0.33 -7.72 13.86
C PRO A 182 -1.66 -7.16 14.37
N VAL A 183 -2.42 -7.99 15.06
CA VAL A 183 -3.68 -7.62 15.72
C VAL A 183 -3.55 -7.92 17.21
N LEU A 184 -4.05 -7.01 18.03
CA LEU A 184 -4.21 -7.18 19.47
C LEU A 184 -5.70 -7.14 19.83
N LEU A 185 -6.16 -8.14 20.57
CA LEU A 185 -7.52 -8.22 21.09
C LEU A 185 -7.48 -8.23 22.63
N ALA A 186 -8.34 -7.44 23.25
CA ALA A 186 -8.68 -7.59 24.66
C ALA A 186 -9.50 -8.87 24.87
N GLU A 187 -9.65 -9.35 26.10
CA GLU A 187 -10.39 -10.58 26.39
C GLU A 187 -11.84 -10.51 25.88
N GLU A 188 -12.51 -9.39 26.11
CA GLU A 188 -13.89 -9.15 25.67
C GLU A 188 -14.04 -9.00 24.14
N GLU A 189 -12.98 -8.62 23.45
CA GLU A 189 -12.97 -8.51 21.98
C GLU A 189 -12.87 -9.88 21.30
N LYS A 190 -12.30 -10.87 21.96
CA LYS A 190 -12.18 -12.25 21.40
C LYS A 190 -13.52 -12.89 21.07
N ALA A 191 -14.54 -12.58 21.85
CA ALA A 191 -15.89 -13.10 21.58
C ALA A 191 -16.58 -12.43 20.39
N GLN A 192 -16.01 -11.34 19.84
CA GLN A 192 -16.58 -10.52 18.77
C GLN A 192 -15.93 -10.77 17.40
N VAL A 193 -14.92 -11.62 17.34
CA VAL A 193 -14.23 -11.99 16.11
C VAL A 193 -14.60 -13.41 15.69
N PRO A 194 -14.41 -13.79 14.40
CA PRO A 194 -14.68 -15.13 13.93
C PRO A 194 -13.93 -16.20 14.74
N ALA A 195 -14.54 -17.36 14.99
CA ALA A 195 -13.89 -18.47 15.70
C ALA A 195 -12.60 -18.96 15.01
N SER A 196 -12.48 -18.76 13.69
CA SER A 196 -11.27 -19.04 12.91
C SER A 196 -10.11 -18.07 13.20
N PHE A 197 -10.39 -16.95 13.90
CA PHE A 197 -9.37 -15.96 14.26
C PHE A 197 -8.66 -16.38 15.57
N GLU A 198 -7.89 -17.45 15.51
CA GLU A 198 -7.12 -17.94 16.65
C GLU A 198 -6.05 -16.94 17.10
N THR A 199 -5.89 -16.79 18.41
CA THR A 199 -4.94 -15.86 19.02
C THR A 199 -4.10 -16.53 20.11
N VAL A 200 -2.96 -15.94 20.42
CA VAL A 200 -2.10 -16.35 21.55
C VAL A 200 -1.85 -15.16 22.47
N PRO A 201 -1.44 -15.38 23.75
CA PRO A 201 -1.09 -14.26 24.64
C PRO A 201 -0.05 -13.34 24.02
N ALA A 202 -0.28 -12.04 24.10
CA ALA A 202 0.66 -11.02 23.61
C ALA A 202 1.91 -10.94 24.50
N LYS A 203 3.07 -10.64 23.89
CA LYS A 203 4.37 -10.56 24.57
C LYS A 203 5.08 -9.23 24.25
N GLY A 204 5.73 -8.66 25.28
CA GLY A 204 6.67 -7.54 25.09
C GLY A 204 6.03 -6.24 24.60
N LEU A 205 4.85 -5.87 25.09
CA LEU A 205 4.15 -4.62 24.78
C LEU A 205 4.59 -3.43 25.66
N GLY A 206 5.28 -3.69 26.77
CA GLY A 206 5.66 -2.71 27.78
C GLY A 206 5.17 -3.12 29.17
N LYS A 207 5.72 -2.51 30.22
CA LYS A 207 5.38 -2.88 31.62
C LYS A 207 3.95 -2.50 31.99
N ASP A 208 3.47 -1.38 31.44
CA ASP A 208 2.17 -0.79 31.78
C ASP A 208 1.08 -1.11 30.73
N ALA A 209 1.40 -1.95 29.72
CA ALA A 209 0.42 -2.35 28.73
C ALA A 209 -0.61 -3.32 29.32
N PRO A 210 -1.90 -3.17 28.99
CA PRO A 210 -2.93 -4.15 29.34
C PRO A 210 -2.62 -5.54 28.78
N SER A 211 -3.25 -6.57 29.33
CA SER A 211 -3.18 -7.92 28.80
C SER A 211 -3.94 -8.02 27.49
N TYR A 212 -3.27 -8.47 26.43
CA TYR A 212 -3.84 -8.64 25.10
C TYR A 212 -3.56 -10.03 24.56
N PHE A 213 -4.34 -10.41 23.55
CA PHE A 213 -4.11 -11.58 22.69
C PHE A 213 -3.62 -11.12 21.33
N PHE A 214 -2.65 -11.83 20.79
CA PHE A 214 -1.92 -11.49 19.57
C PHE A 214 -2.21 -12.47 18.45
N ARG A 215 -2.39 -11.96 17.23
CA ARG A 215 -2.32 -12.71 15.98
C ARG A 215 -1.57 -11.93 14.92
N MET A 216 -0.78 -12.61 14.10
CA MET A 216 -0.26 -12.06 12.84
C MET A 216 -1.19 -12.51 11.70
N GLN A 217 -1.96 -11.57 11.16
CA GLN A 217 -2.95 -11.84 10.11
C GLN A 217 -2.42 -11.47 8.75
N VAL A 218 -2.66 -12.31 7.75
CA VAL A 218 -2.27 -12.10 6.35
C VAL A 218 -3.51 -11.92 5.49
N SER A 219 -3.43 -10.99 4.52
CA SER A 219 -4.38 -10.87 3.41
C SER A 219 -3.84 -11.63 2.20
N PRO A 220 -4.38 -12.80 1.86
CA PRO A 220 -3.91 -13.58 0.72
C PRO A 220 -4.09 -12.86 -0.61
N TYR A 221 -5.22 -12.18 -0.80
CA TYR A 221 -5.54 -11.49 -2.05
C TYR A 221 -4.74 -10.21 -2.29
N ASP A 222 -4.22 -9.56 -1.25
CA ASP A 222 -3.42 -8.35 -1.35
C ASP A 222 -1.90 -8.64 -1.25
N CYS A 223 -1.51 -9.87 -0.91
CA CYS A 223 -0.12 -10.31 -0.85
C CYS A 223 0.44 -10.54 -2.27
N LEU A 224 1.63 -10.03 -2.55
CA LEU A 224 2.32 -10.26 -3.84
C LEU A 224 3.34 -11.43 -3.81
N GLY A 225 3.40 -12.20 -2.74
CA GLY A 225 4.26 -13.38 -2.63
C GLY A 225 5.77 -13.10 -2.66
N CYS A 226 6.21 -11.87 -2.36
CA CYS A 226 7.61 -11.44 -2.50
C CYS A 226 8.60 -12.12 -1.52
N GLY A 227 8.11 -12.67 -0.38
CA GLY A 227 8.93 -13.36 0.60
C GLY A 227 9.76 -12.46 1.54
N VAL A 228 9.72 -11.13 1.41
CA VAL A 228 10.50 -10.19 2.26
C VAL A 228 10.20 -10.40 3.74
N CYS A 229 8.95 -10.68 4.12
CA CYS A 229 8.56 -10.96 5.51
C CYS A 229 9.25 -12.19 6.11
N LEU A 230 9.54 -13.22 5.29
CA LEU A 230 10.28 -14.41 5.73
C LEU A 230 11.75 -14.07 5.94
N THR A 231 12.35 -13.36 4.98
CA THR A 231 13.75 -12.92 5.06
C THR A 231 14.00 -11.99 6.25
N ALA A 232 13.04 -11.13 6.59
CA ALA A 232 13.14 -10.22 7.73
C ALA A 232 12.82 -10.88 9.07
N CYS A 233 12.33 -12.12 9.09
CA CYS A 233 11.89 -12.81 10.31
C CYS A 233 13.08 -13.40 11.08
N PRO A 234 13.43 -12.91 12.28
CA PRO A 234 14.54 -13.46 13.05
C PRO A 234 14.32 -14.91 13.50
N ALA A 235 13.05 -15.31 13.69
CA ALA A 235 12.72 -16.67 14.07
C ALA A 235 12.98 -17.67 12.92
N ASN A 236 12.78 -17.25 11.67
CA ASN A 236 13.11 -18.07 10.50
C ASN A 236 14.63 -18.16 10.22
N GLN A 237 15.41 -17.21 10.75
CA GLN A 237 16.88 -17.20 10.62
C GLN A 237 17.60 -17.92 11.76
N SER A 238 16.85 -18.36 12.76
CA SER A 238 17.43 -19.09 13.91
C SER A 238 17.40 -20.60 13.65
N ASP A 239 18.32 -21.36 14.26
CA ASP A 239 18.41 -22.83 14.19
C ASP A 239 17.24 -23.56 14.91
N LYS A 240 16.07 -22.93 14.96
CA LYS A 240 14.85 -23.53 15.53
C LYS A 240 14.24 -24.57 14.60
N THR A 241 13.56 -25.53 15.18
CA THR A 241 12.99 -26.67 14.48
C THR A 241 11.80 -26.33 13.56
N ALA A 242 11.21 -25.14 13.69
CA ALA A 242 10.08 -24.69 12.89
C ALA A 242 10.11 -23.19 12.65
N ASP A 243 9.78 -22.76 11.43
CA ASP A 243 9.67 -21.38 11.01
C ASP A 243 8.42 -20.69 11.57
N ALA A 244 8.52 -19.40 11.89
CA ALA A 244 7.40 -18.59 12.31
C ALA A 244 6.51 -18.12 11.12
N LEU A 245 7.08 -18.09 9.92
CA LEU A 245 6.38 -17.81 8.66
C LEU A 245 6.81 -18.83 7.59
N VAL A 246 5.84 -19.44 6.92
CA VAL A 246 6.07 -20.43 5.86
C VAL A 246 5.28 -20.04 4.62
N MET A 247 5.92 -20.03 3.44
CA MET A 247 5.21 -19.78 2.18
C MET A 247 4.34 -21.00 1.84
N THR A 248 3.03 -20.82 1.91
CA THR A 248 1.98 -21.81 1.72
C THR A 248 1.22 -21.53 0.43
N PRO A 249 0.76 -22.53 -0.33
CA PRO A 249 -0.04 -22.33 -1.53
C PRO A 249 -1.23 -21.39 -1.27
N PHE A 250 -1.48 -20.47 -2.19
CA PHE A 250 -2.57 -19.48 -2.10
C PHE A 250 -3.93 -20.14 -1.83
N GLU A 251 -4.21 -21.27 -2.50
CA GLU A 251 -5.47 -21.99 -2.37
C GLU A 251 -5.80 -22.44 -0.94
N GLU A 252 -4.77 -22.80 -0.16
CA GLU A 252 -4.92 -23.23 1.24
C GLU A 252 -5.17 -22.03 2.17
N MET A 253 -4.83 -20.82 1.73
CA MET A 253 -4.87 -19.61 2.54
C MET A 253 -6.04 -18.67 2.20
N LYS A 254 -6.83 -18.97 1.18
CA LYS A 254 -7.94 -18.11 0.71
C LYS A 254 -8.92 -17.73 1.81
N SER A 255 -9.26 -18.67 2.70
CA SER A 255 -10.21 -18.44 3.80
C SER A 255 -9.73 -17.40 4.81
N GLU A 256 -8.41 -17.15 4.92
CA GLU A 256 -7.85 -16.14 5.81
C GLU A 256 -8.21 -14.71 5.40
N GLN A 257 -8.70 -14.51 4.16
CA GLN A 257 -9.13 -13.18 3.71
C GLN A 257 -10.31 -12.65 4.54
N ALA A 258 -11.26 -13.52 4.92
CA ALA A 258 -12.38 -13.11 5.76
C ALA A 258 -11.89 -12.59 7.13
N ASN A 259 -10.96 -13.32 7.75
CA ASN A 259 -10.32 -12.90 9.00
C ASN A 259 -9.59 -11.55 8.87
N PHE A 260 -8.92 -11.34 7.73
CA PHE A 260 -8.23 -10.09 7.48
C PHE A 260 -9.20 -8.91 7.32
N ASP A 261 -10.23 -9.08 6.51
CA ASP A 261 -11.21 -8.02 6.20
C ASP A 261 -12.06 -7.67 7.45
N GLU A 262 -12.46 -8.65 8.25
CA GLU A 262 -13.32 -8.43 9.42
C GLU A 262 -12.55 -7.89 10.64
N VAL A 263 -11.28 -8.29 10.80
CA VAL A 263 -10.52 -7.98 12.02
C VAL A 263 -9.34 -7.06 11.74
N ALA A 264 -8.42 -7.42 10.85
CA ALA A 264 -7.20 -6.64 10.60
C ALA A 264 -7.45 -5.30 9.88
N MET A 265 -8.58 -5.16 9.18
CA MET A 265 -9.02 -3.91 8.55
C MET A 265 -9.90 -3.05 9.46
N ASN A 266 -10.35 -3.57 10.59
CA ASN A 266 -11.31 -2.89 11.45
C ASN A 266 -10.59 -2.00 12.48
N ASP A 267 -10.83 -0.69 12.40
CA ASP A 267 -10.20 0.33 13.26
C ASP A 267 -10.52 0.11 14.75
N LYS A 268 -11.61 -0.59 15.09
CA LYS A 268 -11.98 -0.96 16.45
C LYS A 268 -10.86 -1.72 17.20
N TYR A 269 -10.09 -2.52 16.48
CA TYR A 269 -9.03 -3.35 17.07
C TYR A 269 -7.64 -2.70 17.00
N LEU A 270 -7.53 -1.45 16.56
CA LEU A 270 -6.28 -0.70 16.61
C LEU A 270 -5.93 -0.32 18.05
N LYS A 271 -4.65 -0.41 18.40
CA LYS A 271 -4.17 -0.18 19.78
C LYS A 271 -3.05 0.88 19.89
N LYS A 272 -2.91 1.75 18.88
CA LYS A 272 -1.88 2.80 18.86
C LYS A 272 -1.90 3.68 20.12
N ASP A 273 -3.09 4.08 20.55
CA ASP A 273 -3.27 5.03 21.66
C ASP A 273 -3.26 4.38 23.05
N VAL A 274 -3.32 3.04 23.11
CA VAL A 274 -3.39 2.28 24.36
C VAL A 274 -2.03 1.72 24.77
N ILE A 275 -1.16 1.47 23.79
CA ILE A 275 0.19 0.95 24.02
C ILE A 275 1.24 2.00 23.69
N ASN A 276 2.43 1.91 24.33
CA ASN A 276 3.53 2.81 23.98
C ASN A 276 4.00 2.59 22.54
N SER A 277 3.58 3.47 21.62
CA SER A 277 3.87 3.41 20.17
C SER A 277 5.26 3.96 19.78
N LYS A 278 6.11 4.34 20.74
CA LYS A 278 7.46 4.91 20.45
C LYS A 278 8.47 3.88 19.90
N THR A 279 8.11 2.62 19.84
CA THR A 279 8.97 1.57 19.25
C THR A 279 8.44 1.16 17.88
N VAL A 280 9.33 0.78 16.96
CA VAL A 280 8.95 0.26 15.63
C VAL A 280 8.00 -0.93 15.74
N LYS A 281 8.22 -1.81 16.74
CA LYS A 281 7.34 -2.95 17.03
C LYS A 281 5.91 -2.50 17.33
N ASN A 282 5.74 -1.57 18.26
CA ASN A 282 4.41 -1.15 18.73
C ASN A 282 3.71 -0.25 17.73
N MET A 283 4.46 0.51 16.93
CA MET A 283 3.91 1.29 15.82
C MET A 283 3.17 0.43 14.79
N GLN A 284 3.52 -0.85 14.65
CA GLN A 284 2.83 -1.74 13.70
C GLN A 284 1.37 -2.08 14.11
N PHE A 285 0.96 -1.78 15.35
CA PHE A 285 -0.44 -1.87 15.78
C PHE A 285 -1.27 -0.63 15.43
N ALA A 286 -0.65 0.38 14.83
CA ALA A 286 -1.34 1.53 14.24
C ALA A 286 -1.87 1.18 12.85
N LYS A 287 -2.94 1.88 12.43
CA LYS A 287 -3.48 1.79 11.07
C LYS A 287 -2.42 2.19 10.04
N PRO A 288 -2.10 1.36 9.05
CA PRO A 288 -1.38 1.82 7.87
C PRO A 288 -2.34 2.59 6.96
N TYR A 289 -2.14 3.89 6.83
CA TYR A 289 -2.94 4.73 5.92
C TYR A 289 -2.43 4.67 4.47
N PHE A 290 -1.40 3.88 4.21
CA PHE A 290 -0.92 3.51 2.88
C PHE A 290 -0.89 2.00 2.75
N GLN A 291 -1.73 1.43 1.86
CA GLN A 291 -1.97 -0.01 1.79
C GLN A 291 -2.32 -0.48 0.37
N PHE A 292 -1.94 -1.70 0.04
CA PHE A 292 -2.34 -2.42 -1.19
C PHE A 292 -2.03 -1.65 -2.48
N SER A 293 -0.92 -0.92 -2.49
CA SER A 293 -0.49 -0.12 -3.65
C SER A 293 -0.18 -0.99 -4.87
N ALA A 294 -0.11 -0.36 -6.06
CA ALA A 294 0.31 -1.00 -7.29
C ALA A 294 1.85 -1.20 -7.42
N ALA A 295 2.59 -1.01 -6.33
CA ALA A 295 4.04 -1.15 -6.31
C ALA A 295 4.51 -2.58 -6.61
N CYS A 296 5.76 -2.70 -7.04
CA CYS A 296 6.43 -3.97 -7.30
C CYS A 296 6.44 -4.89 -6.07
N ALA A 297 6.47 -6.20 -6.30
CA ALA A 297 6.71 -7.17 -5.25
C ALA A 297 8.06 -6.92 -4.57
N GLY A 298 8.05 -6.68 -3.24
CA GLY A 298 9.27 -6.37 -2.49
C GLY A 298 9.75 -4.91 -2.58
N CYS A 299 8.90 -3.97 -3.03
CA CYS A 299 9.23 -2.54 -3.07
C CYS A 299 9.66 -2.02 -1.70
N ALA A 300 10.82 -1.37 -1.61
CA ALA A 300 11.32 -0.80 -0.37
C ALA A 300 10.69 0.58 -0.07
N GLU A 301 10.41 1.37 -1.08
CA GLU A 301 9.87 2.74 -0.94
C GLU A 301 8.53 2.74 -0.20
N THR A 302 7.60 1.87 -0.60
CA THR A 302 6.29 1.76 0.04
C THR A 302 6.35 1.41 1.51
N THR A 303 7.41 0.74 1.96
CA THR A 303 7.64 0.41 3.37
C THR A 303 7.85 1.68 4.21
N TYR A 304 8.61 2.65 3.69
CA TYR A 304 8.83 3.93 4.36
C TYR A 304 7.55 4.76 4.38
N ILE A 305 6.85 4.88 3.24
CA ILE A 305 5.57 5.61 3.15
C ILE A 305 4.54 5.01 4.11
N LYS A 306 4.44 3.69 4.17
CA LYS A 306 3.55 3.00 5.11
C LYS A 306 3.89 3.32 6.56
N LEU A 307 5.16 3.22 6.98
CA LEU A 307 5.57 3.54 8.34
C LEU A 307 5.27 4.99 8.69
N LEU A 308 5.59 5.92 7.79
CA LEU A 308 5.26 7.33 7.95
C LEU A 308 3.75 7.53 8.13
N SER A 309 2.95 6.88 7.30
CA SER A 309 1.49 6.94 7.39
C SER A 309 0.94 6.37 8.70
N GLN A 310 1.59 5.37 9.30
CA GLN A 310 1.23 4.85 10.62
C GLN A 310 1.52 5.86 11.75
N MET A 311 2.56 6.67 11.57
CA MET A 311 2.96 7.69 12.57
C MET A 311 2.07 8.93 12.53
N VAL A 312 1.76 9.43 11.34
CA VAL A 312 1.15 10.76 11.15
C VAL A 312 0.02 10.77 10.11
N GLY A 313 -0.45 9.62 9.65
CA GLY A 313 -1.37 9.50 8.52
C GLY A 313 -2.70 10.22 8.70
N ASP A 314 -3.21 10.30 9.92
CA ASP A 314 -4.44 11.02 10.27
C ASP A 314 -4.35 12.55 10.04
N ARG A 315 -3.14 13.07 9.86
CA ARG A 315 -2.85 14.52 9.69
C ARG A 315 -1.74 14.78 8.68
N MET A 316 -1.48 13.84 7.77
CA MET A 316 -0.41 13.90 6.80
C MET A 316 -0.83 14.62 5.53
N TYR A 317 0.03 15.52 5.05
CA TYR A 317 0.00 16.04 3.69
C TYR A 317 1.26 15.58 2.97
N ALA A 318 1.12 15.10 1.74
CA ALA A 318 2.22 14.58 0.95
C ALA A 318 2.26 15.22 -0.44
N GLY A 319 3.36 15.91 -0.75
CA GLY A 319 3.73 16.23 -2.12
C GLY A 319 4.59 15.10 -2.69
N ASN A 320 4.12 14.45 -3.76
CA ASN A 320 4.86 13.36 -4.40
C ASN A 320 5.52 13.84 -5.68
N ALA A 321 6.80 13.59 -5.85
CA ALA A 321 7.49 13.82 -7.10
C ALA A 321 6.98 12.83 -8.17
N ALA A 322 6.98 13.24 -9.43
CA ALA A 322 6.76 12.34 -10.56
C ALA A 322 7.76 11.18 -10.52
N GLY A 323 7.31 9.97 -10.86
CA GLY A 323 8.12 8.75 -10.81
C GLY A 323 7.40 7.61 -10.11
N CYS A 324 8.14 6.72 -9.42
CA CYS A 324 7.52 5.60 -8.72
C CYS A 324 6.59 6.04 -7.58
N SER A 325 6.98 7.02 -6.78
CA SER A 325 6.15 7.49 -5.64
C SER A 325 4.80 8.03 -6.07
N SER A 326 4.72 8.79 -7.18
CA SER A 326 3.45 9.25 -7.74
C SER A 326 2.66 8.11 -8.38
N ALA A 327 3.30 7.22 -9.13
CA ALA A 327 2.63 6.11 -9.80
C ALA A 327 2.01 5.11 -8.82
N ILE A 328 2.69 4.80 -7.72
CA ILE A 328 2.18 3.88 -6.69
C ILE A 328 1.16 4.53 -5.74
N SER A 329 1.15 5.87 -5.66
CA SER A 329 0.22 6.63 -4.81
C SER A 329 -1.04 7.05 -5.55
N GLY A 330 -0.94 7.38 -6.85
CA GLY A 330 -2.01 7.97 -7.65
C GLY A 330 -2.34 7.24 -8.93
N GLY A 331 -1.96 5.98 -9.06
CA GLY A 331 -2.33 5.15 -10.22
C GLY A 331 -3.81 4.78 -10.22
N ALA A 332 -4.70 5.72 -10.59
CA ALA A 332 -6.12 5.42 -10.72
C ALA A 332 -6.34 4.15 -11.56
N PRO A 333 -7.27 3.27 -11.19
CA PRO A 333 -8.27 3.42 -10.13
C PRO A 333 -7.81 3.07 -8.71
N ILE A 334 -6.55 2.70 -8.51
CA ILE A 334 -6.03 2.09 -7.29
C ILE A 334 -5.30 3.14 -6.45
N LEU A 335 -5.99 3.72 -5.48
CA LEU A 335 -5.42 4.70 -4.54
C LEU A 335 -5.14 4.05 -3.18
N PRO A 336 -3.86 3.96 -2.78
CA PRO A 336 -3.46 3.26 -1.56
C PRO A 336 -3.61 4.07 -0.28
N TYR A 337 -3.61 5.40 -0.35
CA TYR A 337 -3.90 6.23 0.81
C TYR A 337 -5.36 6.06 1.22
N CYS A 338 -5.61 5.80 2.50
CA CYS A 338 -6.95 5.51 3.01
C CYS A 338 -7.30 6.37 4.22
N LYS A 339 -8.57 6.30 4.64
CA LYS A 339 -9.11 7.00 5.81
C LYS A 339 -9.39 6.03 6.95
N ASP A 340 -9.41 6.58 8.18
CA ASP A 340 -9.94 5.87 9.35
C ASP A 340 -11.46 5.96 9.44
N SER A 341 -12.04 5.33 10.46
CA SER A 341 -13.49 5.34 10.72
C SER A 341 -14.06 6.73 11.05
N GLN A 342 -13.20 7.72 11.33
CA GLN A 342 -13.57 9.12 11.56
C GLN A 342 -13.43 9.98 10.29
N GLY A 343 -13.09 9.37 9.15
CA GLY A 343 -12.89 10.06 7.89
C GLY A 343 -11.54 10.78 7.74
N ARG A 344 -10.59 10.55 8.65
CA ARG A 344 -9.26 11.15 8.67
C ARG A 344 -8.27 10.29 7.90
N GLY A 345 -7.39 10.91 7.14
CA GLY A 345 -6.35 10.23 6.38
C GLY A 345 -5.46 11.21 5.64
N PRO A 346 -4.41 10.72 4.94
CA PRO A 346 -3.54 11.58 4.18
C PRO A 346 -4.26 12.32 3.06
N ALA A 347 -3.92 13.61 2.91
CA ALA A 347 -4.12 14.34 1.67
C ALA A 347 -2.81 14.30 0.88
N TRP A 348 -2.89 14.03 -0.43
CA TRP A 348 -1.71 13.93 -1.26
C TRP A 348 -1.97 14.47 -2.66
N GLU A 349 -0.92 14.96 -3.27
CA GLU A 349 -0.92 15.40 -4.66
C GLU A 349 0.47 15.15 -5.24
N HIS A 350 0.61 15.10 -6.54
CA HIS A 350 1.91 15.05 -7.19
C HIS A 350 2.20 16.34 -7.95
N SER A 351 3.47 16.72 -7.94
CA SER A 351 3.99 17.81 -8.74
C SER A 351 4.84 17.28 -9.90
N LEU A 352 5.41 18.16 -10.66
CA LEU A 352 6.45 17.83 -11.62
C LEU A 352 7.70 17.28 -10.90
N PHE A 353 8.58 16.68 -11.68
CA PHE A 353 9.76 16.01 -11.16
C PHE A 353 10.75 16.98 -10.52
N GLU A 354 10.85 18.18 -11.07
CA GLU A 354 11.81 19.21 -10.70
C GLU A 354 11.39 20.15 -9.56
N ASP A 355 10.09 20.26 -9.22
CA ASP A 355 9.55 21.28 -8.31
C ASP A 355 8.90 20.74 -7.03
N ASN A 356 9.03 19.45 -6.76
CA ASN A 356 8.26 18.80 -5.69
C ASN A 356 8.60 19.32 -4.28
N ALA A 357 9.84 19.71 -4.03
CA ALA A 357 10.22 20.24 -2.72
C ALA A 357 9.53 21.57 -2.44
N GLU A 358 9.54 22.48 -3.42
CA GLU A 358 8.86 23.77 -3.33
C GLU A 358 7.34 23.62 -3.27
N PHE A 359 6.79 22.64 -4.01
CA PHE A 359 5.37 22.32 -3.95
C PHE A 359 4.93 21.91 -2.54
N ALA A 360 5.66 20.98 -1.91
CA ALA A 360 5.41 20.58 -0.53
C ALA A 360 5.65 21.72 0.47
N TYR A 361 6.65 22.56 0.21
CA TYR A 361 6.92 23.76 1.00
C TYR A 361 5.79 24.79 0.90
N GLY A 362 5.17 24.90 -0.28
CA GLY A 362 3.95 25.69 -0.46
C GLY A 362 2.79 25.23 0.42
N PHE A 363 2.59 23.92 0.58
CA PHE A 363 1.62 23.40 1.55
C PHE A 363 1.92 23.82 2.98
N PHE A 364 3.21 23.82 3.37
CA PHE A 364 3.61 24.27 4.70
C PHE A 364 3.27 25.75 4.91
N HIS A 365 3.62 26.62 3.99
CA HIS A 365 3.34 28.06 4.10
C HIS A 365 1.85 28.37 4.12
N ALA A 366 1.06 27.72 3.26
CA ALA A 366 -0.38 27.91 3.24
C ALA A 366 -1.03 27.47 4.56
N GLN A 367 -0.64 26.32 5.08
CA GLN A 367 -1.13 25.81 6.38
C GLN A 367 -0.73 26.75 7.53
N ASP A 368 0.50 27.20 7.56
CA ASP A 368 1.01 28.08 8.61
C ASP A 368 0.30 29.44 8.61
N ALA A 369 0.10 30.03 7.43
CA ALA A 369 -0.62 31.29 7.26
C ALA A 369 -2.07 31.20 7.72
N ILE A 370 -2.82 30.20 7.26
CA ILE A 370 -4.21 29.99 7.67
C ILE A 370 -4.29 29.76 9.19
N ARG A 371 -3.44 28.91 9.74
CA ARG A 371 -3.46 28.62 11.17
C ARG A 371 -3.12 29.83 12.04
N LYS A 372 -2.22 30.70 11.60
CA LYS A 372 -1.92 31.98 12.28
C LYS A 372 -3.11 32.93 12.23
N GLU A 373 -3.83 33.00 11.13
CA GLU A 373 -5.06 33.79 11.04
C GLU A 373 -6.13 33.28 12.01
N LEU A 374 -6.35 31.96 12.03
CA LEU A 374 -7.29 31.33 12.98
C LEU A 374 -6.89 31.66 14.43
N LEU A 375 -5.58 31.63 14.75
CA LEU A 375 -5.08 31.93 16.09
C LEU A 375 -5.42 33.36 16.50
N ILE A 376 -5.20 34.36 15.62
CA ILE A 376 -5.51 35.78 15.87
C ILE A 376 -7.01 35.95 16.17
N ARG A 377 -7.89 35.32 15.39
CA ARG A 377 -9.33 35.38 15.62
C ARG A 377 -9.73 34.72 16.94
N LEU A 378 -9.14 33.58 17.27
CA LEU A 378 -9.38 32.87 18.52
C LEU A 378 -8.95 33.71 19.74
N GLU A 379 -7.81 34.42 19.67
CA GLU A 379 -7.39 35.33 20.73
C GLU A 379 -8.43 36.46 20.96
N SER A 380 -8.93 37.05 19.88
CA SER A 380 -10.00 38.08 19.96
C SER A 380 -11.30 37.49 20.56
N MET A 381 -11.69 36.27 20.16
CA MET A 381 -12.87 35.59 20.70
C MET A 381 -12.73 35.26 22.19
N LYS A 382 -11.52 34.86 22.62
CA LYS A 382 -11.21 34.61 24.04
C LYS A 382 -11.42 35.88 24.88
N ASP A 383 -10.91 37.02 24.38
CA ASP A 383 -11.05 38.31 25.05
C ASP A 383 -12.51 38.76 25.11
N ALA A 384 -13.32 38.38 24.14
CA ALA A 384 -14.79 38.57 24.15
C ALA A 384 -15.56 37.58 25.01
N GLY A 385 -14.89 36.62 25.67
CA GLY A 385 -15.51 35.64 26.56
C GLY A 385 -16.16 34.45 25.86
N ILE A 386 -15.86 34.18 24.58
CA ILE A 386 -16.37 33.05 23.79
C ILE A 386 -15.46 31.85 24.04
N ALA A 387 -15.96 30.77 24.61
CA ALA A 387 -15.24 29.51 24.90
C ALA A 387 -13.80 29.72 25.43
N PRO A 388 -13.58 30.58 26.45
CA PRO A 388 -12.25 31.05 26.82
C PRO A 388 -11.31 29.94 27.30
N ALA A 389 -11.83 28.91 27.94
CA ALA A 389 -11.03 27.80 28.45
C ALA A 389 -10.51 26.88 27.33
N GLU A 390 -11.36 26.55 26.38
CA GLU A 390 -11.01 25.69 25.22
C GLU A 390 -10.08 26.44 24.27
N ILE A 391 -10.28 27.74 24.09
CA ILE A 391 -9.38 28.57 23.28
C ILE A 391 -8.00 28.69 23.95
N GLU A 392 -7.93 28.88 25.27
CA GLU A 392 -6.66 28.93 26.01
C GLU A 392 -5.89 27.60 25.88
N ASP A 393 -6.58 26.46 26.05
CA ASP A 393 -5.96 25.15 25.89
C ASP A 393 -5.48 24.92 24.43
N TYR A 394 -6.25 25.36 23.44
CA TYR A 394 -5.83 25.32 22.05
C TYR A 394 -4.58 26.18 21.80
N ILE A 395 -4.55 27.43 22.26
CA ILE A 395 -3.41 28.35 22.10
C ILE A 395 -2.13 27.74 22.69
N ASN A 396 -2.24 27.09 23.86
CA ASN A 396 -1.10 26.46 24.52
C ASN A 396 -0.58 25.21 23.79
N ASN A 397 -1.41 24.52 23.00
CA ASN A 397 -1.09 23.24 22.39
C ASN A 397 -1.21 23.20 20.85
N TRP A 398 -1.60 24.30 20.20
CA TRP A 398 -1.89 24.35 18.75
C TRP A 398 -0.75 23.86 17.86
N ASN A 399 0.51 24.07 18.29
CA ASN A 399 1.69 23.69 17.54
C ASN A 399 2.32 22.36 17.97
N ASP A 400 1.73 21.66 18.93
CA ASP A 400 2.14 20.32 19.33
C ASP A 400 1.53 19.28 18.37
N GLY A 401 2.37 18.50 17.71
CA GLY A 401 1.92 17.52 16.70
C GLY A 401 1.04 16.40 17.25
N GLU A 402 1.17 16.04 18.53
CA GLU A 402 0.37 14.97 19.17
C GLU A 402 -0.89 15.53 19.84
N LYS A 403 -0.78 16.68 20.48
CA LYS A 403 -1.88 17.27 21.28
C LYS A 403 -2.84 18.12 20.46
N SER A 404 -2.35 18.78 19.39
CA SER A 404 -3.15 19.73 18.61
C SER A 404 -4.49 19.18 18.14
N ARG A 405 -4.54 17.86 17.82
CA ARG A 405 -5.78 17.20 17.41
C ARG A 405 -6.83 17.21 18.53
N ALA A 406 -6.48 16.75 19.72
CA ALA A 406 -7.42 16.64 20.84
C ALA A 406 -7.95 18.01 21.25
N VAL A 407 -7.07 19.03 21.34
CA VAL A 407 -7.50 20.41 21.68
C VAL A 407 -8.34 21.05 20.58
N SER A 408 -8.08 20.72 19.29
CA SER A 408 -8.90 21.19 18.18
C SER A 408 -10.30 20.58 18.22
N ASP A 409 -10.41 19.27 18.47
CA ASP A 409 -11.69 18.58 18.56
C ASP A 409 -12.54 19.12 19.75
N ALA A 410 -11.90 19.40 20.89
CA ALA A 410 -12.56 20.00 22.05
C ALA A 410 -13.03 21.44 21.75
N LEU A 411 -12.19 22.24 21.11
CA LEU A 411 -12.53 23.60 20.68
C LEU A 411 -13.72 23.62 19.72
N ILE A 412 -13.69 22.78 18.67
CA ILE A 412 -14.80 22.65 17.71
C ILE A 412 -16.11 22.32 18.44
N ALA A 413 -16.09 21.32 19.34
CA ALA A 413 -17.27 20.90 20.09
C ALA A 413 -17.81 22.00 21.03
N ALA A 414 -16.97 22.90 21.51
CA ALA A 414 -17.37 24.06 22.28
C ALA A 414 -17.98 25.15 21.39
N LEU A 415 -17.31 25.49 20.26
CA LEU A 415 -17.78 26.52 19.33
C LEU A 415 -19.11 26.19 18.64
N GLU A 416 -19.37 24.92 18.38
CA GLU A 416 -20.66 24.45 17.84
C GLU A 416 -21.85 24.74 18.78
N LYS A 417 -21.61 24.98 20.08
CA LYS A 417 -22.62 25.34 21.08
C LYS A 417 -22.74 26.84 21.35
N CYS A 418 -21.81 27.62 20.81
CA CYS A 418 -21.81 29.08 20.96
C CYS A 418 -22.75 29.74 19.95
N GLU A 419 -23.08 31.02 20.19
CA GLU A 419 -23.73 31.87 19.20
C GLU A 419 -22.88 31.93 17.93
N GLN A 420 -23.50 31.73 16.77
CA GLN A 420 -22.81 31.70 15.47
C GLN A 420 -22.50 33.12 14.97
N THR A 421 -21.53 33.76 15.60
CA THR A 421 -20.95 35.02 15.10
C THR A 421 -20.17 34.80 13.82
N GLU A 422 -19.75 35.87 13.16
CA GLU A 422 -18.90 35.80 11.96
C GLU A 422 -17.59 35.05 12.25
N ASP A 423 -16.91 35.33 13.36
CA ASP A 423 -15.68 34.66 13.74
C ASP A 423 -15.88 33.18 14.09
N VAL A 424 -16.94 32.85 14.87
CA VAL A 424 -17.30 31.45 15.18
C VAL A 424 -17.53 30.65 13.90
N SER A 425 -18.34 31.21 12.98
CA SER A 425 -18.63 30.58 11.69
C SER A 425 -17.37 30.39 10.86
N TYR A 426 -16.53 31.40 10.78
CA TYR A 426 -15.24 31.34 10.05
C TYR A 426 -14.31 30.25 10.61
N ILE A 427 -14.17 30.14 11.95
CA ILE A 427 -13.36 29.09 12.56
C ILE A 427 -13.93 27.71 12.24
N LEU A 428 -15.26 27.53 12.32
CA LEU A 428 -15.92 26.25 12.04
C LEU A 428 -15.86 25.85 10.56
N GLU A 429 -15.90 26.79 9.64
CA GLU A 429 -15.70 26.56 8.21
C GLU A 429 -14.26 26.12 7.90
N ASN A 430 -13.29 26.64 8.65
CA ASN A 430 -11.87 26.34 8.51
C ASN A 430 -11.35 25.31 9.55
N ARG A 431 -12.24 24.57 10.19
CA ARG A 431 -11.89 23.63 11.28
C ARG A 431 -10.86 22.58 10.93
N GLU A 432 -10.75 22.19 9.68
CA GLU A 432 -9.75 21.22 9.24
C GLU A 432 -8.30 21.72 9.42
N TYR A 433 -8.08 23.04 9.42
CA TYR A 433 -6.78 23.65 9.60
C TYR A 433 -6.36 23.82 11.08
N LEU A 434 -7.25 23.68 12.03
CA LEU A 434 -6.93 23.81 13.46
C LEU A 434 -5.85 22.83 13.92
N SER A 435 -5.98 21.55 13.55
CA SER A 435 -4.96 20.56 13.93
C SER A 435 -3.68 20.69 13.10
N LYS A 436 -2.51 20.59 13.77
CA LYS A 436 -1.20 20.67 13.10
C LYS A 436 -1.04 19.52 12.11
N LYS A 437 -0.82 19.88 10.84
CA LYS A 437 -0.51 18.92 9.78
C LYS A 437 0.98 18.53 9.82
N SER A 438 1.27 17.34 9.31
CA SER A 438 2.61 16.85 9.06
C SER A 438 2.81 16.82 7.54
N ILE A 439 3.72 17.63 7.02
CA ILE A 439 3.86 17.89 5.60
C ILE A 439 5.15 17.26 5.10
N TRP A 440 5.08 16.51 4.01
CA TRP A 440 6.15 15.68 3.50
C TRP A 440 6.32 15.85 1.99
N ALA A 441 7.56 16.06 1.55
CA ALA A 441 7.98 15.88 0.17
C ALA A 441 8.46 14.44 0.02
N ILE A 442 7.89 13.68 -0.92
CA ILE A 442 8.17 12.26 -1.14
C ILE A 442 8.55 12.05 -2.60
N GLY A 443 9.65 11.34 -2.83
CA GLY A 443 10.10 10.99 -4.18
C GLY A 443 11.27 10.02 -4.13
N GLY A 444 11.67 9.52 -5.30
CA GLY A 444 12.83 8.65 -5.45
C GLY A 444 14.14 9.43 -5.59
N ASP A 445 15.24 8.69 -5.70
CA ASP A 445 16.59 9.22 -5.89
C ASP A 445 16.74 10.02 -7.19
N GLY A 446 16.03 9.64 -8.25
CA GLY A 446 16.01 10.41 -9.50
C GLY A 446 15.59 11.86 -9.31
N TRP A 447 14.56 12.09 -8.50
CA TRP A 447 14.13 13.43 -8.11
C TRP A 447 15.08 14.08 -7.11
N ALA A 448 15.38 13.38 -6.02
CA ALA A 448 16.05 13.98 -4.87
C ALA A 448 17.56 14.20 -5.06
N TYR A 449 18.16 13.55 -6.07
CA TYR A 449 19.61 13.55 -6.29
C TYR A 449 20.02 13.74 -7.76
N ASP A 450 19.52 12.89 -8.68
CA ASP A 450 20.09 12.76 -10.04
C ASP A 450 19.82 14.00 -10.92
N ILE A 451 18.69 14.69 -10.75
CA ILE A 451 18.29 15.85 -11.57
C ILE A 451 18.59 17.22 -10.90
N GLY A 452 19.54 17.29 -9.97
CA GLY A 452 19.89 18.54 -9.29
C GLY A 452 19.02 18.82 -8.06
N PHE A 453 18.70 17.77 -7.30
CA PHE A 453 18.05 17.79 -5.97
C PHE A 453 16.57 18.22 -5.95
N GLY A 454 15.89 18.43 -7.09
CA GLY A 454 14.45 18.67 -7.17
C GLY A 454 13.93 19.78 -6.25
N GLY A 455 14.67 20.89 -6.10
CA GLY A 455 14.35 22.00 -5.21
C GLY A 455 14.65 21.79 -3.73
N ILE A 456 15.19 20.62 -3.32
CA ILE A 456 15.47 20.32 -1.90
C ILE A 456 16.50 21.30 -1.31
N ASP A 457 17.56 21.62 -2.04
CA ASP A 457 18.59 22.57 -1.62
C ASP A 457 18.02 23.98 -1.41
N HIS A 458 17.11 24.43 -2.29
CA HIS A 458 16.40 25.70 -2.14
C HIS A 458 15.53 25.71 -0.88
N VAL A 459 14.71 24.68 -0.68
CA VAL A 459 13.82 24.59 0.49
C VAL A 459 14.63 24.49 1.78
N MET A 460 15.71 23.72 1.82
CA MET A 460 16.59 23.59 2.99
C MET A 460 17.33 24.91 3.31
N ALA A 461 17.52 25.79 2.34
CA ALA A 461 18.15 27.08 2.53
C ALA A 461 17.20 28.16 3.12
N GLN A 462 15.91 27.86 3.24
CA GLN A 462 14.92 28.85 3.71
C GLN A 462 14.84 29.00 5.24
N ASN A 463 15.55 28.22 6.05
CA ASN A 463 15.54 28.23 7.54
C ASN A 463 14.13 28.09 8.16
#